data_8dd8b562ab84d950f89660c073df742e
#
_entry.id   8dd8b562ab84d950f89660c073df742e
#
_cell.length_a   1.000
_cell.length_b   1.000
_cell.length_c   1.000
_cell.angle_alpha   90.00
_cell.angle_beta   90.00
_cell.angle_gamma   90.00
#
_symmetry.space_group_name_H-M   'P 1'
#
loop_
_entity.id
_entity.type
_entity.pdbx_description
1 polymer ?
#
loop_
_entity_poly.entity_id
_entity_poly.type
_entity_poly.pdbx_seq_one_letter_code
_entity_poly.pdbx_strand_id
1 'polypeptide(L)'
;PLYSNEELDIIRYGLDPDLYPNVDWQDEVLKNTTNNYRAMLSISGGGPTARYYLSGAYYNEDGMYKTDNLNRYKTNANYKRYNFRSNVDVNITKTTILELGVGGWIVDQNKPGSSSDDIWGSLSRLTALTVPIKYSTGQWATYGTGNTMNPYVLLTQTGYKTKWENKVETNLGLRQDLNFITEGLKFYGRFSYDAYNYHEISRLRQPELYKAEPNRDNHGDLVLRRVAEATSMEQSTVSNGNRRYYGEINLSYDRLFGEKHRVGALFFFYAQSKSDAFNS
;
A
#
# COMPACT_ATOMS: atom_id res chain seq x y z
N PRO A 1 1.04 43.53 17.87
CA PRO A 1 0.11 42.52 17.38
C PRO A 1 0.27 42.35 15.87
N LEU A 2 0.05 41.15 15.36
CA LEU A 2 0.17 40.83 13.92
C LEU A 2 -1.03 41.40 13.13
N TYR A 3 -2.17 41.60 13.84
CA TYR A 3 -3.43 42.11 13.30
C TYR A 3 -3.94 43.24 14.17
N SER A 4 -4.59 44.24 13.56
CA SER A 4 -5.35 45.31 14.24
C SER A 4 -6.65 44.74 14.85
N ASN A 5 -7.29 45.49 15.74
CA ASN A 5 -8.58 45.07 16.30
C ASN A 5 -9.67 44.98 15.22
N GLU A 6 -9.62 45.86 14.22
CA GLU A 6 -10.54 45.83 13.08
C GLU A 6 -10.37 44.59 12.21
N GLU A 7 -9.12 44.22 11.91
CA GLU A 7 -8.83 42.94 11.18
C GLU A 7 -9.26 41.71 11.97
N LEU A 8 -9.08 41.69 13.29
CA LEU A 8 -9.56 40.64 14.15
C LEU A 8 -11.09 40.50 14.14
N ASP A 9 -11.81 41.64 14.05
CA ASP A 9 -13.26 41.60 13.92
C ASP A 9 -13.72 41.15 12.53
N ILE A 10 -13.01 41.53 11.46
CA ILE A 10 -13.24 41.00 10.10
C ILE A 10 -13.10 39.47 10.09
N ILE A 11 -12.03 38.93 10.68
CA ILE A 11 -11.78 37.47 10.80
C ILE A 11 -12.88 36.82 11.64
N ARG A 12 -13.18 37.36 12.81
CA ARG A 12 -14.15 36.82 13.77
C ARG A 12 -15.56 36.69 13.18
N TYR A 13 -15.98 37.71 12.44
CA TYR A 13 -17.31 37.79 11.85
C TYR A 13 -17.37 37.29 10.39
N GLY A 14 -16.22 36.87 9.81
CA GLY A 14 -16.15 36.36 8.44
C GLY A 14 -16.58 37.37 7.39
N LEU A 15 -16.24 38.63 7.57
CA LEU A 15 -16.69 39.74 6.72
C LEU A 15 -15.98 39.79 5.36
N ASP A 16 -14.73 39.29 5.28
CA ASP A 16 -13.96 39.16 4.04
C ASP A 16 -13.12 37.85 4.08
N PRO A 17 -13.74 36.72 3.83
CA PRO A 17 -13.05 35.43 3.90
C PRO A 17 -12.00 35.22 2.80
N ASP A 18 -11.98 36.01 1.74
CA ASP A 18 -10.98 35.98 0.68
C ASP A 18 -9.62 36.53 1.15
N LEU A 19 -9.62 37.66 1.83
CA LEU A 19 -8.41 38.33 2.32
C LEU A 19 -8.10 38.02 3.78
N TYR A 20 -9.11 37.70 4.57
CA TYR A 20 -9.01 37.38 6.00
C TYR A 20 -9.66 36.02 6.29
N PRO A 21 -9.09 34.94 5.76
CA PRO A 21 -9.65 33.59 5.94
C PRO A 21 -9.56 33.13 7.40
N ASN A 22 -10.41 32.14 7.74
CA ASN A 22 -10.33 31.42 9.00
C ASN A 22 -10.70 29.95 8.72
N VAL A 23 -9.71 29.17 8.27
CA VAL A 23 -9.89 27.80 7.80
C VAL A 23 -9.36 26.79 8.82
N ASP A 24 -10.18 25.88 9.27
CA ASP A 24 -9.72 24.70 9.97
C ASP A 24 -9.24 23.64 8.95
N TRP A 25 -7.96 23.68 8.64
CA TRP A 25 -7.35 22.79 7.66
C TRP A 25 -7.48 21.30 8.03
N GLN A 26 -7.48 20.97 9.32
CA GLN A 26 -7.63 19.59 9.75
C GLN A 26 -9.06 19.11 9.48
N ASP A 27 -10.05 19.91 9.85
CA ASP A 27 -11.45 19.57 9.58
C ASP A 27 -11.73 19.49 8.07
N GLU A 28 -11.15 20.38 7.26
CA GLU A 28 -11.38 20.39 5.82
C GLU A 28 -10.76 19.19 5.08
N VAL A 29 -9.65 18.64 5.56
CA VAL A 29 -8.88 17.60 4.90
C VAL A 29 -9.08 16.22 5.51
N LEU A 30 -9.32 16.13 6.82
CA LEU A 30 -9.35 14.87 7.55
C LEU A 30 -10.78 14.50 7.97
N LYS A 31 -11.05 13.21 7.96
CA LYS A 31 -12.26 12.62 8.57
C LYS A 31 -12.05 12.49 10.07
N ASN A 32 -13.13 12.62 10.84
CA ASN A 32 -13.10 12.41 12.29
C ASN A 32 -12.92 10.92 12.65
N THR A 33 -13.33 10.01 11.77
CA THR A 33 -13.24 8.56 11.99
C THR A 33 -12.95 7.84 10.68
N THR A 34 -12.24 6.71 10.76
CA THR A 34 -12.04 5.78 9.66
C THR A 34 -12.42 4.36 10.09
N ASN A 35 -12.68 3.50 9.13
CA ASN A 35 -13.06 2.12 9.38
C ASN A 35 -11.99 1.16 8.85
N ASN A 36 -11.64 0.17 9.68
CA ASN A 36 -10.78 -0.93 9.30
C ASN A 36 -11.56 -2.24 9.50
N TYR A 37 -11.50 -3.12 8.49
CA TYR A 37 -12.15 -4.41 8.54
C TYR A 37 -11.13 -5.52 8.35
N ARG A 38 -11.26 -6.56 9.17
CA ARG A 38 -10.49 -7.77 8.99
C ARG A 38 -11.40 -8.98 9.14
N ALA A 39 -11.40 -9.84 8.13
CA ALA A 39 -12.06 -11.13 8.17
C ALA A 39 -11.04 -12.23 7.87
N MET A 40 -11.11 -13.35 8.58
CA MET A 40 -10.27 -14.51 8.35
C MET A 40 -11.08 -15.78 8.52
N LEU A 41 -10.88 -16.71 7.60
CA LEU A 41 -11.44 -18.06 7.65
C LEU A 41 -10.31 -19.05 7.45
N SER A 42 -10.31 -20.12 8.25
CA SER A 42 -9.43 -21.26 8.04
C SER A 42 -10.20 -22.57 8.22
N ILE A 43 -9.81 -23.55 7.40
CA ILE A 43 -10.36 -24.90 7.42
C ILE A 43 -9.18 -25.86 7.42
N SER A 44 -9.21 -26.83 8.32
CA SER A 44 -8.22 -27.90 8.35
C SER A 44 -8.90 -29.23 8.57
N GLY A 45 -8.32 -30.24 8.01
CA GLY A 45 -8.86 -31.60 8.14
C GLY A 45 -7.90 -32.62 7.57
N GLY A 46 -8.31 -33.88 7.66
CA GLY A 46 -7.54 -34.95 7.06
C GLY A 46 -7.83 -36.31 7.65
N GLY A 47 -7.17 -37.28 7.05
CA GLY A 47 -7.23 -38.69 7.41
C GLY A 47 -5.90 -39.39 7.11
N PRO A 48 -5.89 -40.72 7.08
CA PRO A 48 -4.66 -41.50 6.85
C PRO A 48 -4.00 -41.21 5.50
N THR A 49 -4.78 -40.78 4.50
CA THR A 49 -4.29 -40.59 3.12
C THR A 49 -3.87 -39.18 2.85
N ALA A 50 -4.60 -38.16 3.39
CA ALA A 50 -4.31 -36.77 3.13
C ALA A 50 -4.65 -35.91 4.33
N ARG A 51 -3.90 -34.80 4.49
CA ARG A 51 -4.15 -33.73 5.47
C ARG A 51 -4.11 -32.41 4.73
N TYR A 52 -4.97 -31.50 5.10
CA TYR A 52 -5.02 -30.19 4.46
C TYR A 52 -5.26 -29.06 5.48
N TYR A 53 -4.74 -27.92 5.13
CA TYR A 53 -5.02 -26.62 5.77
C TYR A 53 -5.25 -25.58 4.68
N LEU A 54 -6.41 -24.92 4.72
CA LEU A 54 -6.77 -23.83 3.82
C LEU A 54 -7.07 -22.60 4.66
N SER A 55 -6.60 -21.43 4.26
CA SER A 55 -6.99 -20.17 4.91
C SER A 55 -7.12 -19.06 3.90
N GLY A 56 -8.06 -18.15 4.17
CA GLY A 56 -8.25 -16.90 3.47
C GLY A 56 -8.42 -15.76 4.47
N ALA A 57 -7.85 -14.59 4.18
CA ALA A 57 -8.06 -13.41 4.98
C ALA A 57 -8.24 -12.19 4.08
N TYR A 58 -9.13 -11.31 4.50
CA TYR A 58 -9.38 -10.01 3.89
C TYR A 58 -9.12 -8.92 4.91
N TYR A 59 -8.39 -7.89 4.50
CA TYR A 59 -8.16 -6.68 5.26
C TYR A 59 -8.48 -5.47 4.39
N ASN A 60 -9.26 -4.53 4.92
CA ASN A 60 -9.54 -3.24 4.33
C ASN A 60 -9.26 -2.13 5.33
N GLU A 61 -8.55 -1.11 4.89
CA GLU A 61 -8.27 0.10 5.64
C GLU A 61 -8.69 1.30 4.81
N ASP A 62 -9.65 2.06 5.32
CA ASP A 62 -10.06 3.32 4.72
C ASP A 62 -9.14 4.44 5.20
N GLY A 63 -8.69 5.26 4.26
CA GLY A 63 -7.88 6.44 4.56
C GLY A 63 -8.67 7.51 5.32
N MET A 64 -7.94 8.28 6.13
CA MET A 64 -8.49 9.36 6.94
C MET A 64 -8.77 10.64 6.17
N TYR A 65 -8.45 10.70 4.88
CA TYR A 65 -8.68 11.90 4.08
C TYR A 65 -10.15 12.01 3.64
N LYS A 66 -10.68 13.24 3.65
CA LYS A 66 -11.96 13.57 3.04
C LYS A 66 -11.84 13.46 1.52
N THR A 67 -12.94 13.18 0.84
CA THR A 67 -13.02 13.11 -0.63
C THR A 67 -13.84 14.26 -1.16
N ASP A 68 -13.41 14.82 -2.28
CA ASP A 68 -14.21 15.78 -3.04
C ASP A 68 -15.14 15.01 -4.00
N ASN A 69 -16.44 15.16 -3.80
CA ASN A 69 -17.47 14.56 -4.66
C ASN A 69 -17.60 15.23 -6.02
N LEU A 70 -16.95 16.37 -6.25
CA LEU A 70 -16.94 17.10 -7.51
C LEU A 70 -15.99 16.47 -8.53
N ASN A 71 -15.03 15.66 -8.08
CA ASN A 71 -14.11 14.97 -8.97
C ASN A 71 -14.68 13.64 -9.47
N ARG A 72 -14.42 13.34 -10.74
CA ARG A 72 -14.77 12.05 -11.37
C ARG A 72 -13.92 10.87 -10.91
N TYR A 73 -12.94 11.10 -10.04
CA TYR A 73 -12.02 10.10 -9.51
C TYR A 73 -11.90 10.22 -8.00
N LYS A 74 -11.61 9.10 -7.36
CA LYS A 74 -11.47 9.04 -5.89
C LYS A 74 -10.02 9.32 -5.51
N THR A 75 -9.81 10.33 -4.68
CA THR A 75 -8.49 10.70 -4.13
C THR A 75 -8.25 10.13 -2.73
N ASN A 76 -9.27 9.51 -2.11
CA ASN A 76 -9.12 8.91 -0.80
C ASN A 76 -8.12 7.75 -0.81
N ALA A 77 -7.23 7.74 0.15
CA ALA A 77 -6.39 6.57 0.41
C ALA A 77 -7.27 5.40 0.86
N ASN A 78 -7.10 4.26 0.22
CA ASN A 78 -7.76 3.02 0.59
C ASN A 78 -6.77 1.88 0.35
N TYR A 79 -6.68 0.96 1.30
CA TYR A 79 -5.80 -0.20 1.23
C TYR A 79 -6.63 -1.47 1.43
N LYS A 80 -6.57 -2.38 0.45
CA LYS A 80 -7.19 -3.69 0.53
C LYS A 80 -6.14 -4.76 0.37
N ARG A 81 -6.20 -5.78 1.23
CA ARG A 81 -5.29 -6.91 1.15
C ARG A 81 -6.06 -8.22 1.28
N TYR A 82 -5.79 -9.11 0.35
CA TYR A 82 -6.29 -10.47 0.32
C TYR A 82 -5.11 -11.41 0.56
N ASN A 83 -5.23 -12.30 1.54
CA ASN A 83 -4.24 -13.34 1.81
C ASN A 83 -4.89 -14.70 1.60
N PHE A 84 -4.12 -15.63 1.07
CA PHE A 84 -4.56 -17.02 0.92
C PHE A 84 -3.41 -17.96 1.23
N ARG A 85 -3.75 -19.14 1.75
CA ARG A 85 -2.80 -20.22 1.98
C ARG A 85 -3.50 -21.56 1.85
N SER A 86 -2.86 -22.48 1.15
CA SER A 86 -3.24 -23.88 1.03
C SER A 86 -2.01 -24.73 1.29
N ASN A 87 -2.10 -25.67 2.24
CA ASN A 87 -1.10 -26.70 2.45
C ASN A 87 -1.83 -28.05 2.40
N VAL A 88 -1.29 -28.95 1.63
CA VAL A 88 -1.84 -30.31 1.47
C VAL A 88 -0.70 -31.31 1.53
N ASP A 89 -0.78 -32.25 2.46
CA ASP A 89 0.12 -33.42 2.53
C ASP A 89 -0.65 -34.64 2.11
N VAL A 90 -0.07 -35.38 1.18
CA VAL A 90 -0.65 -36.65 0.66
C VAL A 90 0.30 -37.80 0.92
N ASN A 91 -0.16 -38.78 1.65
CA ASN A 91 0.53 -40.06 1.80
C ASN A 91 0.34 -40.91 0.53
N ILE A 92 1.26 -40.81 -0.43
CA ILE A 92 1.21 -41.58 -1.70
C ILE A 92 1.37 -43.06 -1.42
N THR A 93 2.29 -43.38 -0.51
CA THR A 93 2.51 -44.73 0.02
C THR A 93 2.70 -44.65 1.54
N LYS A 94 2.92 -45.80 2.18
CA LYS A 94 3.25 -45.85 3.61
C LYS A 94 4.59 -45.17 3.96
N THR A 95 5.46 -45.00 2.94
CA THR A 95 6.82 -44.46 3.10
C THR A 95 7.05 -43.17 2.32
N THR A 96 6.04 -42.70 1.55
CA THR A 96 6.17 -41.52 0.67
C THR A 96 5.09 -40.52 0.98
N ILE A 97 5.51 -39.29 1.27
CA ILE A 97 4.60 -38.15 1.50
C ILE A 97 4.94 -37.05 0.48
N LEU A 98 3.91 -36.61 -0.22
CA LEU A 98 3.95 -35.44 -1.10
C LEU A 98 3.37 -34.22 -0.34
N GLU A 99 4.13 -33.15 -0.30
CA GLU A 99 3.74 -31.88 0.34
C GLU A 99 3.50 -30.82 -0.73
N LEU A 100 2.32 -30.24 -0.74
CA LEU A 100 1.94 -29.17 -1.66
C LEU A 100 1.59 -27.92 -0.86
N GLY A 101 2.29 -26.83 -1.08
CA GLY A 101 2.01 -25.55 -0.47
C GLY A 101 1.82 -24.47 -1.53
N VAL A 102 0.74 -23.72 -1.41
CA VAL A 102 0.50 -22.50 -2.21
C VAL A 102 0.02 -21.42 -1.25
N GLY A 103 0.64 -20.27 -1.31
CA GLY A 103 0.23 -19.13 -0.49
C GLY A 103 0.55 -17.82 -1.19
N GLY A 104 0.04 -16.73 -0.62
CA GLY A 104 0.35 -15.44 -1.14
C GLY A 104 -0.63 -14.37 -0.70
N TRP A 105 -0.48 -13.22 -1.33
CA TRP A 105 -1.34 -12.08 -1.09
C TRP A 105 -1.48 -11.21 -2.33
N ILE A 106 -2.59 -10.45 -2.35
CA ILE A 106 -2.87 -9.42 -3.34
C ILE A 106 -3.18 -8.14 -2.57
N VAL A 107 -2.60 -7.03 -2.99
CA VAL A 107 -2.87 -5.68 -2.47
C VAL A 107 -3.42 -4.83 -3.59
N ASP A 108 -4.51 -4.14 -3.30
CA ASP A 108 -5.10 -3.07 -4.11
C ASP A 108 -5.13 -1.80 -3.27
N GLN A 109 -4.48 -0.74 -3.74
CA GLN A 109 -4.35 0.51 -3.01
C GLN A 109 -4.62 1.71 -3.91
N ASN A 110 -5.46 2.61 -3.43
CA ASN A 110 -5.65 3.94 -4.01
C ASN A 110 -5.01 5.01 -3.12
N LYS A 111 -4.45 6.04 -3.72
CA LYS A 111 -3.78 7.16 -3.03
C LYS A 111 -4.10 8.48 -3.72
N PRO A 112 -4.04 9.63 -2.99
CA PRO A 112 -4.00 10.95 -3.61
C PRO A 112 -2.84 11.09 -4.60
N GLY A 113 -2.94 12.04 -5.52
CA GLY A 113 -1.85 12.36 -6.45
C GLY A 113 -0.61 12.90 -5.74
N SER A 114 -0.80 13.78 -4.77
CA SER A 114 0.27 14.30 -3.91
C SER A 114 0.72 13.27 -2.87
N SER A 115 1.95 13.40 -2.44
CA SER A 115 2.50 12.55 -1.38
C SER A 115 1.87 12.85 -0.02
N SER A 116 1.87 11.88 0.87
CA SER A 116 1.44 12.13 2.26
C SER A 116 2.30 13.18 2.95
N ASP A 117 3.60 13.20 2.66
CA ASP A 117 4.53 14.18 3.23
C ASP A 117 4.20 15.61 2.79
N ASP A 118 3.79 15.82 1.53
CA ASP A 118 3.34 17.13 1.05
C ASP A 118 2.05 17.57 1.72
N ILE A 119 1.07 16.66 1.85
CA ILE A 119 -0.23 16.95 2.48
C ILE A 119 -0.03 17.31 3.96
N TRP A 120 0.67 16.47 4.73
CA TRP A 120 0.94 16.70 6.15
C TRP A 120 1.89 17.87 6.36
N GLY A 121 2.87 18.06 5.48
CA GLY A 121 3.77 19.21 5.49
C GLY A 121 3.00 20.51 5.30
N SER A 122 2.03 20.55 4.41
CA SER A 122 1.16 21.70 4.19
C SER A 122 0.24 21.95 5.39
N LEU A 123 -0.42 20.89 5.91
CA LEU A 123 -1.26 20.97 7.12
C LEU A 123 -0.52 21.53 8.35
N SER A 124 0.80 21.25 8.45
CA SER A 124 1.63 21.71 9.56
C SER A 124 2.13 23.15 9.40
N ARG A 125 2.20 23.66 8.17
CA ARG A 125 2.78 24.97 7.85
C ARG A 125 1.77 26.07 7.68
N LEU A 126 0.59 25.75 7.12
CA LEU A 126 -0.45 26.74 6.90
C LEU A 126 -1.28 26.94 8.17
N THR A 127 -1.38 28.17 8.60
CA THR A 127 -2.28 28.56 9.68
C THR A 127 -3.69 28.80 9.14
N ALA A 128 -4.68 28.86 10.02
CA ALA A 128 -6.07 29.14 9.66
C ALA A 128 -6.24 30.45 8.86
N LEU A 129 -5.34 31.41 9.08
CA LEU A 129 -5.40 32.76 8.52
C LEU A 129 -4.53 32.96 7.26
N THR A 130 -3.91 31.90 6.74
CA THR A 130 -2.92 32.05 5.66
C THR A 130 -3.56 32.28 4.29
N VAL A 131 -4.48 31.42 3.88
CA VAL A 131 -5.24 31.49 2.61
C VAL A 131 -6.58 30.80 2.78
N PRO A 132 -7.64 31.15 2.00
CA PRO A 132 -8.86 30.38 1.95
C PRO A 132 -8.63 29.07 1.17
N ILE A 133 -9.59 28.16 1.20
CA ILE A 133 -9.58 26.96 0.33
C ILE A 133 -9.73 27.39 -1.13
N LYS A 134 -10.69 28.28 -1.38
CA LYS A 134 -11.08 28.77 -2.69
C LYS A 134 -11.56 30.20 -2.53
N TYR A 135 -11.20 31.07 -3.46
CA TYR A 135 -11.71 32.42 -3.50
C TYR A 135 -13.20 32.45 -3.90
N SER A 136 -13.92 33.50 -3.47
CA SER A 136 -15.33 33.71 -3.82
C SER A 136 -15.57 33.75 -5.33
N THR A 137 -14.58 34.16 -6.10
CA THR A 137 -14.54 34.16 -7.56
C THR A 137 -14.30 32.80 -8.21
N GLY A 138 -14.08 31.76 -7.41
CA GLY A 138 -14.00 30.36 -7.86
C GLY A 138 -12.61 29.80 -8.10
N GLN A 139 -11.55 30.57 -7.95
CA GLN A 139 -10.17 30.12 -8.12
C GLN A 139 -9.62 29.43 -6.87
N TRP A 140 -8.78 28.40 -7.06
CA TRP A 140 -8.09 27.75 -5.95
C TRP A 140 -7.03 28.65 -5.37
N ALA A 141 -7.14 28.89 -4.04
CA ALA A 141 -6.20 29.73 -3.32
C ALA A 141 -4.94 28.94 -2.96
N THR A 142 -3.79 29.63 -2.95
CA THR A 142 -2.53 29.05 -2.48
C THR A 142 -1.64 30.10 -1.85
N TYR A 143 -0.81 29.68 -0.87
CA TYR A 143 0.29 30.51 -0.38
C TYR A 143 1.52 30.43 -1.29
N GLY A 144 1.78 29.23 -1.85
CA GLY A 144 2.88 28.95 -2.75
C GLY A 144 2.69 27.62 -3.48
N THR A 145 3.79 26.96 -3.84
CA THR A 145 3.82 25.64 -4.51
C THR A 145 4.41 24.58 -3.57
N GLY A 146 4.30 23.30 -3.96
CA GLY A 146 4.79 22.18 -3.16
C GLY A 146 4.12 22.12 -1.78
N ASN A 147 4.91 21.99 -0.73
CA ASN A 147 4.42 21.88 0.65
C ASN A 147 3.88 23.19 1.28
N THR A 148 3.79 24.26 0.51
CA THR A 148 3.08 25.51 0.86
C THR A 148 1.81 25.68 0.05
N MET A 149 1.48 24.69 -0.79
CA MET A 149 0.21 24.65 -1.49
C MET A 149 -0.92 24.37 -0.49
N ASN A 150 -2.10 24.84 -0.81
CA ASN A 150 -3.34 24.55 -0.10
C ASN A 150 -3.52 23.04 0.10
N PRO A 151 -3.63 22.52 1.34
CA PRO A 151 -3.69 21.09 1.61
C PRO A 151 -4.95 20.42 1.04
N TYR A 152 -6.06 21.13 0.94
CA TYR A 152 -7.27 20.63 0.28
C TYR A 152 -7.03 20.39 -1.22
N VAL A 153 -6.33 21.32 -1.87
CA VAL A 153 -5.97 21.20 -3.29
C VAL A 153 -4.97 20.08 -3.51
N LEU A 154 -3.95 19.94 -2.64
CA LEU A 154 -3.01 18.83 -2.67
C LEU A 154 -3.73 17.48 -2.61
N LEU A 155 -4.72 17.39 -1.74
CA LEU A 155 -5.50 16.17 -1.57
C LEU A 155 -6.42 15.88 -2.77
N THR A 156 -7.12 16.89 -3.28
CA THR A 156 -8.29 16.66 -4.16
C THR A 156 -8.04 17.00 -5.62
N GLN A 157 -7.10 17.91 -5.95
CA GLN A 157 -6.98 18.47 -7.30
C GLN A 157 -5.73 18.01 -8.08
N THR A 158 -4.80 17.31 -7.45
CA THR A 158 -3.53 16.90 -8.06
C THR A 158 -3.58 15.54 -8.76
N GLY A 159 -4.73 14.85 -8.74
CA GLY A 159 -4.90 13.54 -9.35
C GLY A 159 -4.90 12.40 -8.34
N TYR A 160 -4.53 11.20 -8.79
CA TYR A 160 -4.55 9.99 -7.97
C TYR A 160 -3.55 8.94 -8.46
N LYS A 161 -3.26 7.98 -7.58
CA LYS A 161 -2.42 6.82 -7.88
C LYS A 161 -3.14 5.55 -7.49
N THR A 162 -3.11 4.56 -8.38
CA THR A 162 -3.59 3.21 -8.09
C THR A 162 -2.43 2.24 -8.12
N LYS A 163 -2.32 1.44 -7.07
CA LYS A 163 -1.25 0.46 -6.91
C LYS A 163 -1.85 -0.93 -6.75
N TRP A 164 -1.32 -1.87 -7.51
CA TRP A 164 -1.62 -3.28 -7.40
C TRP A 164 -0.33 -4.05 -7.17
N GLU A 165 -0.33 -4.90 -6.14
CA GLU A 165 0.79 -5.78 -5.83
C GLU A 165 0.28 -7.19 -5.60
N ASN A 166 1.06 -8.19 -5.99
CA ASN A 166 0.83 -9.55 -5.56
C ASN A 166 2.13 -10.30 -5.29
N LYS A 167 2.02 -11.29 -4.43
CA LYS A 167 3.04 -12.30 -4.21
C LYS A 167 2.39 -13.67 -4.19
N VAL A 168 2.94 -14.59 -4.96
CA VAL A 168 2.58 -16.01 -4.93
C VAL A 168 3.82 -16.80 -4.52
N GLU A 169 3.65 -17.69 -3.56
CA GLU A 169 4.66 -18.58 -3.04
C GLU A 169 4.16 -20.01 -3.19
N THR A 170 4.95 -20.85 -3.85
CA THR A 170 4.61 -22.26 -4.04
C THR A 170 5.72 -23.14 -3.54
N ASN A 171 5.39 -24.27 -2.98
CA ASN A 171 6.36 -25.29 -2.65
C ASN A 171 5.80 -26.68 -2.95
N LEU A 172 6.70 -27.53 -3.41
CA LEU A 172 6.48 -28.96 -3.64
C LEU A 172 7.55 -29.71 -2.87
N GLY A 173 7.16 -30.51 -1.89
CA GLY A 173 8.04 -31.32 -1.07
C GLY A 173 7.77 -32.78 -1.28
N LEU A 174 8.82 -33.62 -1.28
CA LEU A 174 8.74 -35.05 -1.31
C LEU A 174 9.55 -35.61 -0.14
N ARG A 175 8.87 -36.31 0.78
CA ARG A 175 9.51 -37.11 1.83
C ARG A 175 9.43 -38.58 1.48
N GLN A 176 10.57 -39.25 1.54
CA GLN A 176 10.68 -40.65 1.30
C GLN A 176 11.45 -41.34 2.43
N ASP A 177 10.80 -42.27 3.09
CA ASP A 177 11.48 -43.17 4.00
C ASP A 177 12.19 -44.26 3.19
N LEU A 178 13.49 -44.38 3.37
CA LEU A 178 14.35 -45.30 2.63
C LEU A 178 14.80 -46.51 3.49
N ASN A 179 14.04 -46.85 4.53
CA ASN A 179 14.33 -48.00 5.39
C ASN A 179 14.47 -49.33 4.63
N PHE A 180 13.91 -49.40 3.43
CA PHE A 180 14.08 -50.56 2.54
C PHE A 180 15.50 -50.69 1.95
N ILE A 181 16.28 -49.61 1.96
CA ILE A 181 17.71 -49.59 1.60
C ILE A 181 18.55 -49.86 2.84
N THR A 182 18.37 -49.03 3.86
CA THR A 182 18.98 -49.19 5.17
C THR A 182 18.14 -48.46 6.23
N GLU A 183 17.99 -49.13 7.38
CA GLU A 183 17.22 -48.62 8.49
C GLU A 183 17.74 -47.23 8.95
N GLY A 184 16.85 -46.28 9.14
CA GLY A 184 17.16 -44.89 9.57
C GLY A 184 17.52 -43.95 8.43
N LEU A 185 17.51 -44.37 7.18
CA LEU A 185 17.76 -43.53 6.03
C LEU A 185 16.47 -42.83 5.55
N LYS A 186 16.51 -41.53 5.34
CA LYS A 186 15.38 -40.69 4.87
C LYS A 186 15.85 -39.70 3.82
N PHE A 187 15.03 -39.52 2.81
CA PHE A 187 15.21 -38.51 1.76
C PHE A 187 14.15 -37.43 1.90
N TYR A 188 14.55 -36.15 1.70
CA TYR A 188 13.66 -35.03 1.52
C TYR A 188 14.12 -34.17 0.35
N GLY A 189 13.22 -33.91 -0.59
CA GLY A 189 13.43 -32.98 -1.68
C GLY A 189 12.38 -31.88 -1.62
N ARG A 190 12.77 -30.64 -1.90
CA ARG A 190 11.85 -29.51 -2.02
C ARG A 190 12.16 -28.69 -3.26
N PHE A 191 11.12 -28.27 -3.95
CA PHE A 191 11.16 -27.25 -4.97
C PHE A 191 10.21 -26.13 -4.58
N SER A 192 10.65 -24.86 -4.70
CA SER A 192 9.80 -23.70 -4.46
C SER A 192 9.91 -22.72 -5.61
N TYR A 193 8.79 -22.11 -5.93
CA TYR A 193 8.68 -21.02 -6.89
C TYR A 193 7.92 -19.86 -6.24
N ASP A 194 8.57 -18.70 -6.20
CA ASP A 194 7.98 -17.45 -5.70
C ASP A 194 7.94 -16.44 -6.84
N ALA A 195 6.84 -15.71 -6.94
CA ALA A 195 6.67 -14.60 -7.87
C ALA A 195 6.11 -13.39 -7.14
N TYR A 196 6.72 -12.24 -7.38
CA TYR A 196 6.24 -10.94 -6.90
C TYR A 196 6.02 -10.02 -8.09
N ASN A 197 4.90 -9.31 -8.11
CA ASN A 197 4.60 -8.30 -9.12
C ASN A 197 4.08 -7.03 -8.44
N TYR A 198 4.51 -5.91 -8.96
CA TYR A 198 4.12 -4.55 -8.59
C TYR A 198 3.72 -3.78 -9.83
N HIS A 199 2.61 -3.06 -9.75
CA HIS A 199 2.12 -2.20 -10.81
C HIS A 199 1.47 -0.96 -10.21
N GLU A 200 1.97 0.23 -10.56
CA GLU A 200 1.40 1.50 -10.15
C GLU A 200 1.09 2.36 -11.37
N ILE A 201 -0.12 2.87 -11.43
CA ILE A 201 -0.56 3.87 -12.38
C ILE A 201 -0.76 5.18 -11.64
N SER A 202 0.00 6.19 -12.01
CA SER A 202 -0.14 7.56 -11.52
C SER A 202 -0.83 8.41 -12.59
N ARG A 203 -1.90 9.11 -12.21
CA ARG A 203 -2.58 10.10 -13.04
C ARG A 203 -2.53 11.43 -12.31
N LEU A 204 -1.61 12.29 -12.73
CA LEU A 204 -1.26 13.52 -12.02
C LEU A 204 -1.51 14.73 -12.89
N ARG A 205 -1.85 15.84 -12.26
CA ARG A 205 -1.96 17.15 -12.87
C ARG A 205 -1.55 18.24 -11.91
N GLN A 206 -1.11 19.39 -12.43
CA GLN A 206 -1.00 20.63 -11.69
C GLN A 206 -2.34 21.37 -11.80
N PRO A 207 -3.03 21.69 -10.71
CA PRO A 207 -4.17 22.60 -10.75
C PRO A 207 -3.74 24.04 -10.95
N GLU A 208 -4.61 24.86 -11.52
CA GLU A 208 -4.39 26.31 -11.58
C GLU A 208 -4.55 26.91 -10.20
N LEU A 209 -3.59 27.76 -9.78
CA LEU A 209 -3.52 28.29 -8.43
C LEU A 209 -3.31 29.78 -8.43
N TYR A 210 -3.97 30.46 -7.49
CA TYR A 210 -3.94 31.88 -7.37
C TYR A 210 -3.61 32.34 -5.95
N LYS A 211 -3.03 33.53 -5.84
CA LYS A 211 -2.82 34.25 -4.60
C LYS A 211 -3.43 35.65 -4.73
N ALA A 212 -4.21 36.04 -3.74
CA ALA A 212 -4.76 37.39 -3.68
C ALA A 212 -3.67 38.43 -3.36
N GLU A 213 -3.75 39.58 -3.96
CA GLU A 213 -3.03 40.78 -3.50
C GLU A 213 -3.61 41.25 -2.17
N PRO A 214 -2.82 41.99 -1.35
CA PRO A 214 -3.25 42.38 0.01
C PRO A 214 -4.50 43.26 0.06
N ASN A 215 -4.80 43.95 -1.02
CA ASN A 215 -5.93 44.89 -1.09
C ASN A 215 -6.79 44.60 -2.32
N ARG A 216 -8.07 44.93 -2.20
CA ARG A 216 -8.99 44.99 -3.33
C ARG A 216 -8.66 46.17 -4.21
N ASP A 217 -9.08 46.17 -5.47
CA ASP A 217 -8.93 47.29 -6.38
C ASP A 217 -9.87 48.47 -6.01
N ASN A 218 -9.80 49.55 -6.80
CA ASN A 218 -10.61 50.75 -6.57
C ASN A 218 -12.12 50.54 -6.75
N HIS A 219 -12.54 49.42 -7.32
CA HIS A 219 -13.94 49.01 -7.51
C HIS A 219 -14.41 48.05 -6.41
N GLY A 220 -13.50 47.63 -5.52
CA GLY A 220 -13.76 46.63 -4.49
C GLY A 220 -13.59 45.18 -4.95
N ASP A 221 -13.07 44.97 -6.15
CA ASP A 221 -12.86 43.64 -6.70
C ASP A 221 -11.57 43.00 -6.19
N LEU A 222 -11.60 41.68 -6.06
CA LEU A 222 -10.45 40.89 -5.61
C LEU A 222 -9.40 40.81 -6.72
N VAL A 223 -8.18 41.24 -6.42
CA VAL A 223 -7.06 41.17 -7.35
C VAL A 223 -6.28 39.87 -7.14
N LEU A 224 -6.31 38.99 -8.12
CA LEU A 224 -5.68 37.67 -8.07
C LEU A 224 -4.46 37.57 -9.00
N ARG A 225 -3.35 37.11 -8.45
CA ARG A 225 -2.15 36.77 -9.22
C ARG A 225 -2.04 35.25 -9.37
N ARG A 226 -1.90 34.77 -10.60
CA ARG A 226 -1.69 33.35 -10.88
C ARG A 226 -0.30 32.91 -10.40
N VAL A 227 -0.26 31.86 -9.58
CA VAL A 227 0.97 31.26 -9.00
C VAL A 227 1.38 30.03 -9.78
N ALA A 228 0.42 29.23 -10.21
CA ALA A 228 0.66 28.04 -11.02
C ALA A 228 -0.38 27.91 -12.13
N GLU A 229 0.05 27.42 -13.27
CA GLU A 229 -0.80 27.17 -14.43
C GLU A 229 -1.34 25.72 -14.40
N ALA A 230 -2.55 25.52 -14.89
CA ALA A 230 -3.13 24.19 -15.00
C ALA A 230 -2.41 23.37 -16.05
N THR A 231 -2.14 22.09 -15.74
CA THR A 231 -1.73 21.10 -16.73
C THR A 231 -2.84 20.10 -17.00
N SER A 232 -2.83 19.48 -18.18
CA SER A 232 -3.65 18.31 -18.43
C SER A 232 -3.21 17.15 -17.54
N MET A 233 -4.12 16.19 -17.30
CA MET A 233 -3.80 15.00 -16.51
C MET A 233 -2.88 14.08 -17.32
N GLU A 234 -1.69 13.85 -16.79
CA GLU A 234 -0.70 12.94 -17.36
C GLU A 234 -0.74 11.59 -16.67
N GLN A 235 -0.57 10.53 -17.46
CA GLN A 235 -0.49 9.18 -16.94
C GLN A 235 0.94 8.66 -17.04
N SER A 236 1.43 8.12 -15.94
CA SER A 236 2.67 7.34 -15.89
C SER A 236 2.41 5.98 -15.26
N THR A 237 3.20 5.00 -15.64
CA THR A 237 3.08 3.63 -15.15
C THR A 237 4.45 3.13 -14.70
N VAL A 238 4.49 2.54 -13.52
CA VAL A 238 5.67 1.83 -13.00
C VAL A 238 5.29 0.39 -12.79
N SER A 239 6.06 -0.52 -13.38
CA SER A 239 5.90 -1.96 -13.19
C SER A 239 7.22 -2.56 -12.74
N ASN A 240 7.15 -3.46 -11.78
CA ASN A 240 8.29 -4.20 -11.27
C ASN A 240 7.88 -5.62 -10.91
N GLY A 241 8.85 -6.54 -10.86
CA GLY A 241 8.57 -7.90 -10.47
C GLY A 241 9.85 -8.72 -10.35
N ASN A 242 9.76 -9.81 -9.62
CA ASN A 242 10.84 -10.78 -9.54
C ASN A 242 10.29 -12.20 -9.40
N ARG A 243 11.12 -13.15 -9.76
CA ARG A 243 10.88 -14.59 -9.62
C ARG A 243 12.03 -15.22 -8.89
N ARG A 244 11.72 -16.17 -8.04
CA ARG A 244 12.71 -16.94 -7.31
C ARG A 244 12.39 -18.43 -7.46
N TYR A 245 13.40 -19.18 -7.83
CA TYR A 245 13.40 -20.64 -7.83
C TYR A 245 14.32 -21.11 -6.72
N TYR A 246 13.87 -22.12 -5.99
CA TYR A 246 14.65 -22.75 -4.93
C TYR A 246 14.47 -24.24 -5.01
N GLY A 247 15.59 -24.98 -4.95
CA GLY A 247 15.61 -26.43 -4.87
C GLY A 247 16.52 -26.91 -3.75
N GLU A 248 16.08 -27.91 -2.99
CA GLU A 248 16.91 -28.55 -1.97
C GLU A 248 16.76 -30.06 -1.99
N ILE A 249 17.84 -30.72 -1.63
CA ILE A 249 17.89 -32.15 -1.38
C ILE A 249 18.55 -32.38 -0.04
N ASN A 250 17.92 -33.20 0.78
CA ASN A 250 18.38 -33.61 2.09
C ASN A 250 18.32 -35.11 2.23
N LEU A 251 19.45 -35.71 2.58
CA LEU A 251 19.55 -37.14 2.89
C LEU A 251 20.03 -37.28 4.33
N SER A 252 19.17 -37.80 5.19
CA SER A 252 19.46 -37.94 6.62
C SER A 252 19.52 -39.46 6.98
N TYR A 253 20.49 -39.77 7.78
CA TYR A 253 20.66 -41.11 8.35
C TYR A 253 20.73 -41.03 9.86
N ASP A 254 19.94 -41.83 10.57
CA ASP A 254 19.95 -41.89 12.02
C ASP A 254 19.60 -43.31 12.47
N ARG A 255 20.60 -44.02 13.02
CA ARG A 255 20.42 -45.41 13.44
C ARG A 255 21.15 -45.70 14.74
N LEU A 256 20.50 -46.48 15.62
CA LEU A 256 21.05 -47.01 16.83
C LEU A 256 21.54 -48.45 16.60
N PHE A 257 22.84 -48.70 16.76
CA PHE A 257 23.47 -49.99 16.61
C PHE A 257 23.67 -50.64 17.96
N GLY A 258 23.18 -51.87 18.09
CA GLY A 258 23.40 -52.70 19.30
C GLY A 258 22.95 -52.03 20.59
N GLU A 259 21.91 -51.18 20.50
CA GLU A 259 21.37 -50.39 21.64
C GLU A 259 22.36 -49.44 22.35
N LYS A 260 23.59 -49.29 21.82
CA LYS A 260 24.71 -48.58 22.46
C LYS A 260 25.27 -47.44 21.63
N HIS A 261 25.28 -47.60 20.31
CA HIS A 261 25.96 -46.65 19.42
C HIS A 261 24.97 -46.03 18.45
N ARG A 262 24.69 -44.72 18.60
CA ARG A 262 23.88 -43.96 17.68
C ARG A 262 24.77 -43.28 16.64
N VAL A 263 24.52 -43.55 15.38
CA VAL A 263 25.20 -42.92 14.23
C VAL A 263 24.21 -42.06 13.49
N GLY A 264 24.54 -40.76 13.34
CA GLY A 264 23.78 -39.79 12.59
C GLY A 264 24.65 -39.14 11.50
N ALA A 265 24.08 -38.98 10.32
CA ALA A 265 24.71 -38.29 9.18
C ALA A 265 23.67 -37.44 8.45
N LEU A 266 24.08 -36.31 7.89
CA LEU A 266 23.24 -35.43 7.09
C LEU A 266 24.02 -35.00 5.84
N PHE A 267 23.46 -35.24 4.68
CA PHE A 267 23.85 -34.56 3.44
C PHE A 267 22.79 -33.55 3.07
N PHE A 268 23.20 -32.31 2.79
CA PHE A 268 22.32 -31.24 2.41
C PHE A 268 22.91 -30.49 1.22
N PHE A 269 22.09 -30.32 0.18
CA PHE A 269 22.43 -29.51 -0.98
C PHE A 269 21.25 -28.63 -1.33
N TYR A 270 21.53 -27.38 -1.70
CA TYR A 270 20.50 -26.46 -2.22
C TYR A 270 21.05 -25.60 -3.34
N ALA A 271 20.15 -25.16 -4.20
CA ALA A 271 20.39 -24.18 -5.24
C ALA A 271 19.23 -23.18 -5.28
N GLN A 272 19.56 -21.94 -5.57
CA GLN A 272 18.55 -20.90 -5.77
C GLN A 272 18.93 -19.98 -6.91
N SER A 273 17.92 -19.48 -7.60
CA SER A 273 18.04 -18.44 -8.61
C SER A 273 16.98 -17.36 -8.39
N LYS A 274 17.37 -16.12 -8.48
CA LYS A 274 16.47 -14.98 -8.46
C LYS A 274 16.66 -14.19 -9.75
N SER A 275 15.57 -13.87 -10.41
CA SER A 275 15.54 -13.06 -11.62
C SER A 275 14.56 -11.92 -11.44
N ASP A 276 14.96 -10.72 -11.76
CA ASP A 276 14.09 -9.55 -11.85
C ASP A 276 13.39 -9.56 -13.21
N ALA A 277 12.08 -9.34 -13.25
CA ALA A 277 11.23 -9.56 -14.43
C ALA A 277 11.57 -8.66 -15.63
N PHE A 278 12.38 -7.64 -15.43
CA PHE A 278 12.75 -6.65 -16.46
C PHE A 278 14.22 -6.68 -16.88
N ASN A 279 15.02 -7.60 -16.33
CA ASN A 279 16.46 -7.73 -16.60
C ASN A 279 16.82 -9.09 -17.22
N SER A 280 15.94 -9.65 -18.04
CA SER A 280 16.24 -10.87 -18.82
C SER A 280 16.38 -10.55 -20.30
#